data_f42cd1e4d841b21c8981d6a295a42747
#
_entry.id   f42cd1e4d841b21c8981d6a295a42747
#
_cell.length_a   1.000
_cell.length_b   1.000
_cell.length_c   1.000
_cell.angle_alpha   90.00
_cell.angle_beta   90.00
_cell.angle_gamma   90.00
#
_symmetry.space_group_name_H-M   'P 1'
#
loop_
_entity.id
_entity.type
_entity.pdbx_description
1 polymer ?
#
loop_
_entity_poly.entity_id
_entity_poly.type
_entity_poly.pdbx_seq_one_letter_code
_entity_poly.pdbx_strand_id
1 'polypeptide(L)'
;MPYFYRVHGLNIASELELPELVQRRWPGNHPDVQVRVASLPVLADLRPTSLPFLSAAGEDALFTMDNAGRYLVRDGREVLIDIYPAADLALVRLFLFGPALGMICCQRGLMALHASSVAFADRVVAFAGPQGAGKSTLAAHSLAAGGVLMSDDFLVVSIADGGTALAHPGMPSLKLWRDALDNLGRSPDGLRPDWFRAEKFHVPVTYAQTPLPLARLCVLEHDEAAAIGQFRRLAGAHALNAIVTNSFPPEYFETHDGRESHFQQCAVLARTIEVFELRQNRNLETLRSTVAMAKRESWHSVAAQAGGYRGSSRARG
;
A
#
# COMPACT_ATOMS: atom_id res chain seq x y z
N MET A 1 29.59 -2.62 0.12
CA MET A 1 28.90 -1.90 1.20
C MET A 1 27.40 -1.95 0.90
N PRO A 2 26.52 -2.13 1.89
CA PRO A 2 25.09 -2.16 1.63
C PRO A 2 24.57 -0.79 1.19
N TYR A 3 23.51 -0.80 0.39
CA TYR A 3 22.70 0.37 0.04
C TYR A 3 21.65 0.60 1.12
N PHE A 4 21.31 1.86 1.38
CA PHE A 4 20.33 2.21 2.41
C PHE A 4 19.12 2.91 1.79
N TYR A 5 17.92 2.48 2.19
CA TYR A 5 16.66 2.98 1.67
C TYR A 5 15.63 3.15 2.80
N ARG A 6 14.57 3.90 2.51
CA ARG A 6 13.38 3.98 3.36
C ARG A 6 12.13 3.85 2.50
N VAL A 7 11.29 2.87 2.82
CA VAL A 7 10.01 2.62 2.15
C VAL A 7 9.04 1.98 3.15
N HIS A 8 7.75 2.30 3.06
CA HIS A 8 6.71 1.78 3.95
C HIS A 8 6.97 2.01 5.44
N GLY A 9 7.66 3.10 5.77
CA GLY A 9 8.07 3.40 7.14
C GLY A 9 9.30 2.63 7.63
N LEU A 10 9.79 1.66 6.87
CA LEU A 10 10.91 0.79 7.21
C LEU A 10 12.23 1.30 6.62
N ASN A 11 13.28 1.16 7.39
CA ASN A 11 14.66 1.45 7.00
C ASN A 11 15.30 0.15 6.54
N ILE A 12 15.74 0.09 5.31
CA ILE A 12 16.24 -1.10 4.64
C ILE A 12 17.73 -0.95 4.36
N ALA A 13 18.53 -1.92 4.78
CA ALA A 13 19.88 -2.13 4.29
C ALA A 13 19.87 -3.27 3.28
N SER A 14 20.34 -3.05 2.06
CA SER A 14 20.29 -4.03 0.97
C SER A 14 21.65 -4.24 0.35
N GLU A 15 22.04 -5.50 0.12
CA GLU A 15 23.17 -5.86 -0.73
C GLU A 15 22.84 -5.72 -2.22
N LEU A 16 21.57 -5.78 -2.57
CA LEU A 16 21.06 -5.53 -3.92
C LEU A 16 20.75 -4.05 -4.10
N GLU A 17 21.19 -3.46 -5.20
CA GLU A 17 20.81 -2.10 -5.57
C GLU A 17 19.32 -2.04 -5.93
N LEU A 18 18.61 -1.04 -5.39
CA LEU A 18 17.17 -0.84 -5.57
C LEU A 18 16.90 0.51 -6.24
N PRO A 19 17.11 0.61 -7.57
CA PRO A 19 16.99 1.88 -8.31
C PRO A 19 15.56 2.44 -8.35
N GLU A 20 14.58 1.66 -7.93
CA GLU A 20 13.18 2.09 -7.76
C GLU A 20 12.98 2.97 -6.54
N LEU A 21 13.94 3.00 -5.61
CA LEU A 21 13.91 3.76 -4.36
C LEU A 21 14.97 4.86 -4.36
N VAL A 22 14.72 5.89 -3.56
CA VAL A 22 15.71 6.94 -3.32
C VAL A 22 16.73 6.44 -2.29
N GLN A 23 17.99 6.31 -2.71
CA GLN A 23 19.07 5.95 -1.81
C GLN A 23 19.27 7.04 -0.76
N ARG A 24 19.52 6.64 0.49
CA ARG A 24 19.68 7.54 1.64
C ARG A 24 20.97 7.27 2.39
N ARG A 25 21.48 8.28 3.08
CA ARG A 25 22.45 8.07 4.16
C ARG A 25 21.68 7.66 5.41
N TRP A 26 22.02 6.51 5.95
CA TRP A 26 21.41 6.03 7.18
C TRP A 26 22.20 6.56 8.40
N PRO A 27 21.60 7.30 9.32
CA PRO A 27 22.28 7.80 10.51
C PRO A 27 22.23 6.84 11.70
N GLY A 28 21.51 5.74 11.62
CA GLY A 28 21.27 4.79 12.72
C GLY A 28 22.13 3.54 12.64
N ASN A 29 22.29 2.87 13.77
CA ASN A 29 23.17 1.71 13.90
C ASN A 29 22.55 0.39 13.41
N HIS A 30 21.22 0.29 13.29
CA HIS A 30 20.52 -0.94 12.88
C HIS A 30 19.36 -0.62 11.92
N PRO A 31 19.32 -1.23 10.72
CA PRO A 31 18.16 -1.16 9.83
C PRO A 31 16.99 -1.97 10.41
N ASP A 32 15.76 -1.60 10.02
CA ASP A 32 14.57 -2.39 10.36
C ASP A 32 14.56 -3.71 9.60
N VAL A 33 15.06 -3.70 8.36
CA VAL A 33 15.12 -4.86 7.46
C VAL A 33 16.47 -4.95 6.78
N GLN A 34 17.02 -6.15 6.72
CA GLN A 34 18.22 -6.49 5.94
C GLN A 34 17.83 -7.32 4.72
N VAL A 35 18.24 -6.90 3.53
CA VAL A 35 18.12 -7.66 2.29
C VAL A 35 19.50 -8.16 1.89
N ARG A 36 19.67 -9.48 1.82
CA ARG A 36 20.94 -10.14 1.54
C ARG A 36 20.82 -11.10 0.37
N VAL A 37 21.86 -11.22 -0.41
CA VAL A 37 21.97 -12.20 -1.50
C VAL A 37 22.83 -13.37 -1.02
N ALA A 38 22.23 -14.54 -0.89
CA ALA A 38 22.92 -15.73 -0.39
C ALA A 38 22.20 -17.01 -0.86
N SER A 39 22.95 -18.10 -1.01
CA SER A 39 22.35 -19.43 -1.18
C SER A 39 21.55 -19.79 0.05
N LEU A 40 20.32 -20.24 -0.15
CA LEU A 40 19.43 -20.60 0.95
C LEU A 40 19.76 -22.00 1.50
N PRO A 41 19.72 -22.17 2.83
CA PRO A 41 19.83 -23.48 3.45
C PRO A 41 18.63 -24.38 3.08
N VAL A 42 18.78 -25.67 3.31
CA VAL A 42 17.64 -26.61 3.30
C VAL A 42 16.85 -26.39 4.60
N LEU A 43 15.59 -26.01 4.48
CA LEU A 43 14.71 -25.77 5.62
C LEU A 43 13.76 -26.98 5.74
N ALA A 44 14.05 -27.86 6.70
CA ALA A 44 13.34 -29.14 6.85
C ALA A 44 11.89 -28.98 7.41
N ASP A 45 11.62 -27.90 8.14
CA ASP A 45 10.37 -27.73 8.89
C ASP A 45 9.32 -26.90 8.13
N LEU A 46 9.63 -26.39 6.93
CA LEU A 46 8.69 -25.61 6.14
C LEU A 46 7.53 -26.49 5.65
N ARG A 47 6.30 -26.01 5.84
CA ARG A 47 5.09 -26.65 5.35
C ARG A 47 4.50 -25.84 4.19
N PRO A 48 3.98 -26.50 3.14
CA PRO A 48 3.24 -25.83 2.09
C PRO A 48 2.05 -25.05 2.68
N THR A 49 1.79 -23.88 2.14
CA THR A 49 0.59 -23.07 2.45
C THR A 49 -0.49 -23.28 1.38
N SER A 50 -1.60 -22.57 1.45
CA SER A 50 -2.62 -22.55 0.39
C SER A 50 -2.10 -21.93 -0.91
N LEU A 51 -1.01 -21.15 -0.84
CA LEU A 51 -0.32 -20.63 -2.03
C LEU A 51 0.76 -21.61 -2.47
N PRO A 52 0.67 -22.19 -3.69
CA PRO A 52 1.57 -23.26 -4.12
C PRO A 52 3.05 -22.88 -4.18
N PHE A 53 3.37 -21.57 -4.24
CA PHE A 53 4.72 -21.04 -4.29
C PHE A 53 5.26 -20.66 -2.90
N LEU A 54 4.46 -20.75 -1.82
CA LEU A 54 4.78 -20.31 -0.47
C LEU A 54 4.80 -21.50 0.50
N SER A 55 5.83 -21.57 1.31
CA SER A 55 5.93 -22.48 2.46
C SER A 55 6.33 -21.70 3.70
N ALA A 56 5.81 -22.07 4.86
CA ALA A 56 6.03 -21.35 6.11
C ALA A 56 6.29 -22.28 7.30
N ALA A 57 7.05 -21.82 8.30
CA ALA A 57 7.22 -22.45 9.60
C ALA A 57 7.56 -21.38 10.66
N GLY A 58 6.70 -21.20 11.65
CA GLY A 58 6.85 -20.13 12.65
C GLY A 58 6.88 -18.76 11.95
N GLU A 59 7.96 -18.01 12.21
CA GLU A 59 8.20 -16.70 11.58
C GLU A 59 8.98 -16.77 10.26
N ASP A 60 9.31 -17.98 9.77
CA ASP A 60 10.00 -18.18 8.51
C ASP A 60 8.99 -18.40 7.37
N ALA A 61 9.11 -17.63 6.29
CA ALA A 61 8.32 -17.79 5.07
C ALA A 61 9.25 -17.89 3.85
N LEU A 62 9.18 -19.00 3.12
CA LEU A 62 9.95 -19.25 1.90
C LEU A 62 9.00 -19.25 0.70
N PHE A 63 9.26 -18.42 -0.28
CA PHE A 63 8.60 -18.53 -1.56
C PHE A 63 9.59 -18.62 -2.72
N THR A 64 9.15 -19.29 -3.78
CA THR A 64 9.92 -19.52 -4.99
C THR A 64 9.22 -18.88 -6.18
N MET A 65 9.99 -18.11 -6.95
CA MET A 65 9.49 -17.45 -8.15
C MET A 65 10.31 -17.84 -9.36
N ASP A 66 9.62 -18.39 -10.36
CA ASP A 66 10.26 -18.82 -11.60
C ASP A 66 11.01 -17.67 -12.27
N ASN A 67 12.17 -17.94 -12.83
CA ASN A 67 13.07 -16.99 -13.49
C ASN A 67 13.60 -15.84 -12.61
N ALA A 68 13.36 -15.86 -11.29
CA ALA A 68 13.87 -14.87 -10.34
C ALA A 68 14.74 -15.51 -9.25
N GLY A 69 14.16 -16.38 -8.40
CA GLY A 69 14.89 -16.98 -7.31
C GLY A 69 14.00 -17.46 -6.17
N ARG A 70 14.64 -17.80 -5.06
CA ARG A 70 13.99 -18.15 -3.80
C ARG A 70 14.18 -17.04 -2.78
N TYR A 71 13.13 -16.74 -2.02
CA TYR A 71 13.11 -15.66 -1.04
C TYR A 71 12.71 -16.21 0.30
N LEU A 72 13.60 -16.09 1.27
CA LEU A 72 13.34 -16.45 2.66
C LEU A 72 13.18 -15.18 3.47
N VAL A 73 12.00 -15.01 4.04
CA VAL A 73 11.63 -13.87 4.89
C VAL A 73 11.57 -14.34 6.33
N ARG A 74 12.25 -13.63 7.25
CA ARG A 74 12.43 -14.01 8.65
C ARG A 74 12.15 -12.88 9.62
N ASP A 75 11.43 -13.18 10.68
CA ASP A 75 11.24 -12.32 11.88
C ASP A 75 10.84 -10.87 11.58
N GLY A 76 10.29 -10.59 10.40
CA GLY A 76 10.04 -9.22 9.96
C GLY A 76 11.29 -8.35 9.83
N ARG A 77 12.49 -8.96 9.74
CA ARG A 77 13.79 -8.27 9.79
C ARG A 77 14.77 -8.64 8.69
N GLU A 78 14.62 -9.79 8.09
CA GLU A 78 15.56 -10.28 7.08
C GLU A 78 14.84 -10.82 5.85
N VAL A 79 15.39 -10.50 4.67
CA VAL A 79 15.05 -11.13 3.40
C VAL A 79 16.34 -11.70 2.80
N LEU A 80 16.46 -13.02 2.75
CA LEU A 80 17.54 -13.70 2.03
C LEU A 80 17.04 -14.07 0.64
N ILE A 81 17.80 -13.70 -0.40
CA ILE A 81 17.44 -13.93 -1.80
C ILE A 81 18.50 -14.84 -2.43
N ASP A 82 18.10 -16.05 -2.80
CA ASP A 82 18.89 -16.97 -3.60
C ASP A 82 18.52 -16.76 -5.08
N ILE A 83 19.28 -15.89 -5.75
CA ILE A 83 19.01 -15.45 -7.12
C ILE A 83 19.40 -16.58 -8.08
N TYR A 84 18.48 -16.95 -8.99
CA TYR A 84 18.78 -17.96 -9.99
C TYR A 84 19.79 -17.47 -11.02
N PRO A 85 20.63 -18.37 -11.58
CA PRO A 85 21.52 -18.02 -12.67
C PRO A 85 20.77 -17.37 -13.84
N ALA A 86 21.29 -16.25 -14.35
CA ALA A 86 20.70 -15.48 -15.44
C ALA A 86 19.31 -14.85 -15.14
N ALA A 87 18.88 -14.79 -13.87
CA ALA A 87 17.66 -14.06 -13.50
C ALA A 87 17.79 -12.56 -13.81
N ASP A 88 16.71 -11.96 -14.33
CA ASP A 88 16.66 -10.51 -14.48
C ASP A 88 16.49 -9.84 -13.11
N LEU A 89 17.42 -8.97 -12.74
CA LEU A 89 17.38 -8.27 -11.45
C LEU A 89 16.16 -7.37 -11.29
N ALA A 90 15.54 -6.89 -12.39
CA ALA A 90 14.29 -6.15 -12.30
C ALA A 90 13.13 -7.05 -11.84
N LEU A 91 13.11 -8.31 -12.31
CA LEU A 91 12.14 -9.31 -11.85
C LEU A 91 12.41 -9.70 -10.39
N VAL A 92 13.69 -9.89 -10.01
CA VAL A 92 14.07 -10.17 -8.62
C VAL A 92 13.58 -9.06 -7.69
N ARG A 93 13.77 -7.80 -8.05
CA ARG A 93 13.32 -6.65 -7.25
C ARG A 93 11.80 -6.52 -7.21
N LEU A 94 11.10 -6.90 -8.29
CA LEU A 94 9.63 -6.90 -8.32
C LEU A 94 9.05 -7.81 -7.23
N PHE A 95 9.62 -9.02 -7.07
CA PHE A 95 9.19 -9.95 -6.03
C PHE A 95 9.69 -9.55 -4.62
N LEU A 96 10.79 -8.84 -4.52
CA LEU A 96 11.21 -8.20 -3.27
C LEU A 96 10.19 -7.14 -2.82
N PHE A 97 9.78 -6.23 -3.72
CA PHE A 97 8.85 -5.13 -3.38
C PHE A 97 7.40 -5.58 -3.17
N GLY A 98 6.98 -6.66 -3.77
CA GLY A 98 5.65 -7.21 -3.60
C GLY A 98 5.60 -8.24 -2.46
N PRO A 99 5.75 -9.55 -2.76
CA PRO A 99 5.59 -10.61 -1.77
C PRO A 99 6.51 -10.48 -0.56
N ALA A 100 7.83 -10.27 -0.75
CA ALA A 100 8.77 -10.29 0.37
C ALA A 100 8.53 -9.15 1.35
N LEU A 101 8.42 -7.90 0.89
CA LEU A 101 8.10 -6.77 1.78
C LEU A 101 6.68 -6.88 2.34
N GLY A 102 5.75 -7.49 1.60
CA GLY A 102 4.43 -7.84 2.11
C GLY A 102 4.51 -8.74 3.34
N MET A 103 5.28 -9.83 3.27
CA MET A 103 5.51 -10.73 4.40
C MET A 103 6.23 -10.03 5.56
N ILE A 104 7.26 -9.23 5.29
CA ILE A 104 7.91 -8.38 6.31
C ILE A 104 6.88 -7.52 7.04
N CYS A 105 5.98 -6.85 6.32
CA CYS A 105 4.94 -6.04 6.94
C CYS A 105 4.01 -6.89 7.82
N CYS A 106 3.59 -8.07 7.33
CA CYS A 106 2.75 -8.99 8.07
C CYS A 106 3.41 -9.45 9.38
N GLN A 107 4.67 -9.92 9.31
CA GLN A 107 5.44 -10.36 10.47
C GLN A 107 5.70 -9.24 11.49
N ARG A 108 5.68 -7.99 11.06
CA ARG A 108 5.81 -6.80 11.93
C ARG A 108 4.47 -6.27 12.44
N GLY A 109 3.37 -6.94 12.17
CA GLY A 109 2.05 -6.47 12.55
C GLY A 109 1.61 -5.18 11.83
N LEU A 110 2.16 -4.91 10.64
CA LEU A 110 1.72 -3.82 9.79
C LEU A 110 0.67 -4.32 8.79
N MET A 111 -0.39 -3.53 8.59
CA MET A 111 -1.40 -3.85 7.59
C MET A 111 -0.96 -3.34 6.23
N ALA A 112 -1.16 -4.14 5.19
CA ALA A 112 -0.99 -3.72 3.81
C ALA A 112 -2.33 -3.76 3.06
N LEU A 113 -2.64 -2.69 2.32
CA LEU A 113 -3.82 -2.57 1.46
C LEU A 113 -3.41 -2.52 0.01
N HIS A 114 -4.15 -3.23 -0.86
CA HIS A 114 -4.00 -3.09 -2.30
C HIS A 114 -4.70 -1.81 -2.77
N ALA A 115 -4.02 -0.69 -2.60
CA ALA A 115 -4.56 0.63 -2.84
C ALA A 115 -3.51 1.59 -3.39
N SER A 116 -3.97 2.57 -4.18
CA SER A 116 -3.22 3.79 -4.50
C SER A 116 -3.67 4.89 -3.55
N SER A 117 -2.77 5.71 -3.04
CA SER A 117 -3.09 6.69 -2.00
C SER A 117 -2.36 8.02 -2.18
N VAL A 118 -3.07 9.09 -1.84
CA VAL A 118 -2.60 10.46 -2.03
C VAL A 118 -2.86 11.27 -0.77
N ALA A 119 -1.87 12.04 -0.36
CA ALA A 119 -2.00 13.02 0.71
C ALA A 119 -2.51 14.35 0.17
N PHE A 120 -3.50 14.91 0.83
CA PHE A 120 -3.96 16.28 0.69
C PHE A 120 -3.71 16.98 2.03
N ALA A 121 -2.81 17.95 2.05
CA ALA A 121 -2.30 18.57 3.25
C ALA A 121 -1.77 17.52 4.25
N ASP A 122 -2.41 17.32 5.38
CA ASP A 122 -2.03 16.45 6.48
C ASP A 122 -2.77 15.09 6.53
N ARG A 123 -3.57 14.74 5.50
CA ARG A 123 -4.42 13.56 5.49
C ARG A 123 -4.32 12.78 4.19
N VAL A 124 -4.52 11.46 4.30
CA VAL A 124 -4.43 10.53 3.17
C VAL A 124 -5.83 10.03 2.79
N VAL A 125 -6.08 10.04 1.47
CA VAL A 125 -7.18 9.34 0.82
C VAL A 125 -6.60 8.18 0.04
N ALA A 126 -7.14 6.97 0.26
CA ALA A 126 -6.76 5.76 -0.44
C ALA A 126 -7.88 5.31 -1.39
N PHE A 127 -7.48 4.82 -2.57
CA PHE A 127 -8.36 4.25 -3.58
C PHE A 127 -8.04 2.76 -3.71
N ALA A 128 -8.97 1.90 -3.34
CA ALA A 128 -8.87 0.44 -3.44
C ALA A 128 -9.85 -0.11 -4.48
N GLY A 129 -9.84 -1.40 -4.72
CA GLY A 129 -10.73 -2.09 -5.64
C GLY A 129 -10.00 -3.03 -6.58
N PRO A 130 -10.71 -3.75 -7.47
CA PRO A 130 -10.12 -4.76 -8.33
C PRO A 130 -9.08 -4.18 -9.28
N GLN A 131 -8.30 -5.08 -9.89
CA GLN A 131 -7.34 -4.68 -10.92
C GLN A 131 -8.08 -4.03 -12.10
N GLY A 132 -7.54 -2.91 -12.60
CA GLY A 132 -8.17 -2.15 -13.70
C GLY A 132 -9.30 -1.22 -13.27
N ALA A 133 -9.65 -1.13 -11.98
CA ALA A 133 -10.69 -0.23 -11.48
C ALA A 133 -10.36 1.27 -11.58
N GLY A 134 -9.11 1.64 -11.90
CA GLY A 134 -8.71 3.04 -12.05
C GLY A 134 -8.03 3.65 -10.81
N LYS A 135 -7.58 2.86 -9.85
CA LYS A 135 -6.89 3.33 -8.62
C LYS A 135 -5.75 4.31 -8.91
N SER A 136 -4.75 3.86 -9.68
CA SER A 136 -3.58 4.70 -10.03
C SER A 136 -3.95 5.89 -10.91
N THR A 137 -5.00 5.78 -11.74
CA THR A 137 -5.51 6.89 -12.56
C THR A 137 -6.13 7.97 -11.67
N LEU A 138 -6.97 7.60 -10.67
CA LEU A 138 -7.48 8.55 -9.68
C LEU A 138 -6.37 9.18 -8.84
N ALA A 139 -5.35 8.39 -8.45
CA ALA A 139 -4.18 8.94 -7.76
C ALA A 139 -3.48 9.99 -8.65
N ALA A 140 -3.26 9.71 -9.93
CA ALA A 140 -2.63 10.66 -10.87
C ALA A 140 -3.42 11.97 -11.01
N HIS A 141 -4.76 11.88 -11.16
CA HIS A 141 -5.62 13.07 -11.18
C HIS A 141 -5.62 13.81 -9.83
N SER A 142 -5.47 13.07 -8.72
CA SER A 142 -5.32 13.66 -7.39
C SER A 142 -4.02 14.45 -7.25
N LEU A 143 -2.91 13.95 -7.83
CA LEU A 143 -1.64 14.70 -7.90
C LEU A 143 -1.80 15.98 -8.73
N ALA A 144 -2.47 15.92 -9.87
CA ALA A 144 -2.77 17.10 -10.71
C ALA A 144 -3.66 18.12 -9.96
N ALA A 145 -4.45 17.70 -8.97
CA ALA A 145 -5.27 18.54 -8.10
C ALA A 145 -4.52 19.06 -6.86
N GLY A 146 -3.18 18.94 -6.82
CA GLY A 146 -2.32 19.43 -5.74
C GLY A 146 -2.10 18.44 -4.60
N GLY A 147 -2.40 17.17 -4.79
CA GLY A 147 -2.06 16.10 -3.86
C GLY A 147 -0.59 15.68 -3.99
N VAL A 148 -0.11 14.90 -3.01
CA VAL A 148 1.24 14.30 -3.00
C VAL A 148 1.08 12.78 -2.86
N LEU A 149 1.79 12.01 -3.70
CA LEU A 149 1.68 10.54 -3.63
C LEU A 149 2.07 10.03 -2.24
N MET A 150 1.24 9.17 -1.66
CA MET A 150 1.61 8.43 -0.46
C MET A 150 2.14 7.03 -0.85
N SER A 151 1.39 6.26 -1.66
CA SER A 151 1.82 4.97 -2.19
C SER A 151 0.97 4.58 -3.39
N ASP A 152 1.48 3.70 -4.25
CA ASP A 152 0.75 3.06 -5.35
C ASP A 152 0.85 1.54 -5.25
N ASP A 153 -0.25 0.84 -5.54
CA ASP A 153 -0.42 -0.62 -5.50
C ASP A 153 -0.28 -1.26 -4.10
N PHE A 154 0.59 -0.74 -3.23
CA PHE A 154 0.90 -1.33 -1.93
C PHE A 154 0.97 -0.25 -0.85
N LEU A 155 -0.14 -0.03 -0.15
CA LEU A 155 -0.25 0.94 0.94
C LEU A 155 -0.09 0.26 2.29
N VAL A 156 0.98 0.59 3.00
CA VAL A 156 1.19 0.13 4.37
C VAL A 156 0.56 1.09 5.37
N VAL A 157 -0.16 0.50 6.32
CA VAL A 157 -0.85 1.21 7.41
C VAL A 157 -0.42 0.64 8.75
N SER A 158 -0.10 1.50 9.69
CA SER A 158 0.06 1.15 11.11
C SER A 158 -1.04 1.81 11.95
N ILE A 159 -1.35 1.20 13.09
CA ILE A 159 -2.24 1.80 14.08
C ILE A 159 -1.35 2.36 15.20
N ALA A 160 -1.33 3.67 15.34
CA ALA A 160 -0.60 4.35 16.40
C ALA A 160 -1.31 4.21 17.75
N ASP A 161 -0.58 4.49 18.83
CA ASP A 161 -1.17 4.62 20.16
C ASP A 161 -2.33 5.64 20.13
N GLY A 162 -3.49 5.24 20.65
CA GLY A 162 -4.72 6.05 20.55
C GLY A 162 -5.60 5.73 19.33
N GLY A 163 -5.22 4.73 18.50
CA GLY A 163 -6.08 4.16 17.45
C GLY A 163 -6.02 4.90 16.10
N THR A 164 -5.12 5.88 15.93
CA THR A 164 -4.98 6.59 14.66
C THR A 164 -4.32 5.71 13.62
N ALA A 165 -4.97 5.53 12.47
CA ALA A 165 -4.39 4.84 11.32
C ALA A 165 -3.41 5.76 10.58
N LEU A 166 -2.15 5.33 10.44
CA LEU A 166 -1.10 6.07 9.74
C LEU A 166 -0.74 5.35 8.44
N ALA A 167 -0.90 6.03 7.31
CA ALA A 167 -0.43 5.61 6.01
C ALA A 167 1.07 5.92 5.86
N HIS A 168 1.85 4.95 5.41
CA HIS A 168 3.30 5.09 5.24
C HIS A 168 3.68 5.37 3.79
N PRO A 169 4.69 6.24 3.55
CA PRO A 169 5.19 6.50 2.20
C PRO A 169 5.74 5.24 1.53
N GLY A 170 5.27 4.98 0.31
CA GLY A 170 5.72 3.88 -0.53
C GLY A 170 6.80 4.28 -1.53
N MET A 171 6.78 3.65 -2.70
CA MET A 171 7.71 3.96 -3.80
C MET A 171 7.38 5.31 -4.47
N PRO A 172 8.40 6.03 -4.96
CA PRO A 172 8.24 7.36 -5.56
C PRO A 172 7.74 7.30 -7.01
N SER A 173 6.84 6.41 -7.32
CA SER A 173 6.32 6.22 -8.68
C SER A 173 4.88 5.74 -8.70
N LEU A 174 4.14 6.19 -9.72
CA LEU A 174 2.82 5.66 -10.10
C LEU A 174 2.97 4.71 -11.29
N LYS A 175 2.13 3.67 -11.33
CA LYS A 175 2.01 2.78 -12.49
C LYS A 175 0.79 3.16 -13.32
N LEU A 176 1.00 3.80 -14.46
CA LEU A 176 -0.07 4.30 -15.34
C LEU A 176 -0.10 3.55 -16.66
N TRP A 177 -1.30 3.25 -17.14
CA TRP A 177 -1.54 2.79 -18.48
C TRP A 177 -1.30 3.92 -19.51
N ARG A 178 -1.05 3.57 -20.76
CA ARG A 178 -0.82 4.52 -21.84
C ARG A 178 -1.94 5.55 -21.99
N ASP A 179 -3.18 5.11 -21.99
CA ASP A 179 -4.37 5.96 -22.09
C ASP A 179 -4.48 6.98 -20.93
N ALA A 180 -4.10 6.56 -19.73
CA ALA A 180 -4.04 7.47 -18.58
C ALA A 180 -2.91 8.50 -18.71
N LEU A 181 -1.76 8.12 -19.28
CA LEU A 181 -0.67 9.07 -19.60
C LEU A 181 -1.12 10.09 -20.64
N ASP A 182 -1.72 9.62 -21.74
CA ASP A 182 -2.20 10.47 -22.84
C ASP A 182 -3.23 11.49 -22.33
N ASN A 183 -4.16 11.06 -21.46
CA ASN A 183 -5.14 11.96 -20.84
C ASN A 183 -4.50 13.03 -19.93
N LEU A 184 -3.36 12.73 -19.33
CA LEU A 184 -2.57 13.67 -18.52
C LEU A 184 -1.62 14.53 -19.36
N GLY A 185 -1.61 14.37 -20.70
CA GLY A 185 -0.69 15.06 -21.61
C GLY A 185 0.78 14.65 -21.41
N ARG A 186 1.04 13.39 -20.98
CA ARG A 186 2.39 12.87 -20.74
C ARG A 186 2.76 11.83 -21.78
N SER A 187 3.98 11.95 -22.37
CA SER A 187 4.53 10.89 -23.20
C SER A 187 5.06 9.73 -22.37
N PRO A 188 4.94 8.48 -22.85
CA PRO A 188 5.60 7.33 -22.28
C PRO A 188 7.11 7.27 -22.57
N ASP A 189 7.64 8.16 -23.43
CA ASP A 189 9.04 8.15 -23.85
C ASP A 189 9.99 8.29 -22.67
N GLY A 190 10.95 7.38 -22.57
CA GLY A 190 11.91 7.33 -21.47
C GLY A 190 11.36 6.77 -20.14
N LEU A 191 10.08 6.41 -20.06
CA LEU A 191 9.53 5.75 -18.90
C LEU A 191 9.81 4.23 -18.93
N ARG A 192 10.05 3.66 -17.76
CA ARG A 192 10.24 2.21 -17.63
C ARG A 192 8.88 1.51 -17.72
N PRO A 193 8.70 0.51 -18.62
CA PRO A 193 7.48 -0.29 -18.65
C PRO A 193 7.37 -1.19 -17.42
N ASP A 194 6.15 -1.58 -17.06
CA ASP A 194 5.90 -2.61 -16.06
C ASP A 194 6.31 -3.98 -16.62
N TRP A 195 6.87 -4.83 -15.75
CA TRP A 195 7.40 -6.13 -16.17
C TRP A 195 6.37 -7.03 -16.87
N PHE A 196 5.15 -7.08 -16.32
CA PHE A 196 4.10 -7.96 -16.84
C PHE A 196 3.17 -7.28 -17.84
N ARG A 197 3.26 -5.97 -18.00
CA ARG A 197 2.33 -5.16 -18.82
C ARG A 197 3.07 -4.06 -19.54
N ALA A 198 3.49 -4.36 -20.79
CA ALA A 198 4.28 -3.43 -21.60
C ALA A 198 3.62 -2.05 -21.84
N GLU A 199 2.29 -1.99 -21.79
CA GLU A 199 1.52 -0.74 -21.95
C GLU A 199 1.26 0.01 -20.63
N LYS A 200 1.84 -0.47 -19.51
CA LYS A 200 1.81 0.20 -18.20
C LYS A 200 3.20 0.69 -17.84
N PHE A 201 3.32 1.93 -17.39
CA PHE A 201 4.61 2.60 -17.22
C PHE A 201 4.79 3.09 -15.79
N HIS A 202 6.02 3.01 -15.27
CA HIS A 202 6.41 3.60 -14.01
C HIS A 202 6.71 5.09 -14.21
N VAL A 203 5.88 5.94 -13.63
CA VAL A 203 5.97 7.41 -13.72
C VAL A 203 6.55 7.95 -12.42
N PRO A 204 7.78 8.48 -12.41
CA PRO A 204 8.34 9.14 -11.24
C PRO A 204 7.49 10.35 -10.83
N VAL A 205 7.21 10.48 -9.54
CA VAL A 205 6.41 11.59 -9.00
C VAL A 205 6.96 12.06 -7.65
N THR A 206 6.60 13.28 -7.26
CA THR A 206 6.80 13.76 -5.88
C THR A 206 5.94 12.94 -4.93
N TYR A 207 6.52 12.49 -3.82
CA TYR A 207 5.86 11.64 -2.84
C TYR A 207 6.09 12.11 -1.41
N ALA A 208 5.21 11.71 -0.50
CA ALA A 208 5.30 12.02 0.92
C ALA A 208 6.56 11.42 1.54
N GLN A 209 7.15 12.11 2.52
CA GLN A 209 8.39 11.68 3.18
C GLN A 209 8.15 11.12 4.59
N THR A 210 6.96 11.39 5.15
CA THR A 210 6.59 11.02 6.51
C THR A 210 5.22 10.34 6.52
N PRO A 211 4.93 9.45 7.48
CA PRO A 211 3.59 8.91 7.67
C PRO A 211 2.58 10.03 7.95
N LEU A 212 1.36 9.85 7.43
CA LEU A 212 0.24 10.77 7.64
C LEU A 212 -1.03 9.99 7.99
N PRO A 213 -1.98 10.60 8.71
CA PRO A 213 -3.25 9.97 9.03
C PRO A 213 -4.02 9.52 7.78
N LEU A 214 -4.38 8.25 7.73
CA LEU A 214 -5.30 7.71 6.74
C LEU A 214 -6.73 8.12 7.16
N ALA A 215 -7.30 9.06 6.42
CA ALA A 215 -8.65 9.56 6.73
C ALA A 215 -9.73 8.74 6.04
N ARG A 216 -9.45 8.24 4.84
CA ARG A 216 -10.47 7.66 3.98
C ARG A 216 -9.95 6.54 3.10
N LEU A 217 -10.80 5.50 2.93
CA LEU A 217 -10.67 4.46 1.92
C LEU A 217 -11.89 4.50 0.98
N CYS A 218 -11.65 4.74 -0.31
CA CYS A 218 -12.66 4.68 -1.36
C CYS A 218 -12.47 3.39 -2.15
N VAL A 219 -13.44 2.47 -2.07
CA VAL A 219 -13.44 1.22 -2.85
C VAL A 219 -14.17 1.47 -4.16
N LEU A 220 -13.43 1.32 -5.25
CA LEU A 220 -13.89 1.62 -6.59
C LEU A 220 -14.74 0.48 -7.14
N GLU A 221 -15.91 0.84 -7.64
CA GLU A 221 -16.77 -0.01 -8.44
C GLU A 221 -17.04 0.62 -9.80
N HIS A 222 -17.05 -0.20 -10.84
CA HIS A 222 -17.37 0.25 -12.17
C HIS A 222 -18.90 0.32 -12.36
N ASP A 223 -19.39 1.50 -12.77
CA ASP A 223 -20.78 1.72 -13.09
C ASP A 223 -20.87 2.65 -14.33
N GLU A 224 -21.24 2.10 -15.48
CA GLU A 224 -21.35 2.86 -16.74
C GLU A 224 -22.41 3.96 -16.69
N ALA A 225 -23.42 3.81 -15.83
CA ALA A 225 -24.49 4.78 -15.67
C ALA A 225 -24.10 5.97 -14.78
N ALA A 226 -23.00 5.88 -14.03
CA ALA A 226 -22.54 6.95 -13.17
C ALA A 226 -21.89 8.08 -13.99
N ALA A 227 -22.58 9.19 -14.17
CA ALA A 227 -22.07 10.36 -14.89
C ALA A 227 -20.87 11.03 -14.17
N ILE A 228 -20.87 11.02 -12.84
CA ILE A 228 -19.79 11.51 -11.94
C ILE A 228 -19.67 10.49 -10.82
N GLY A 229 -18.50 10.41 -10.17
CA GLY A 229 -18.30 9.50 -9.06
C GLY A 229 -19.36 9.67 -7.97
N GLN A 230 -20.02 8.57 -7.60
CA GLN A 230 -21.02 8.51 -6.56
C GLN A 230 -20.43 7.86 -5.31
N PHE A 231 -20.42 8.59 -4.20
CA PHE A 231 -19.89 8.12 -2.93
C PHE A 231 -21.02 7.61 -2.04
N ARG A 232 -20.95 6.34 -1.66
CA ARG A 232 -21.84 5.72 -0.67
C ARG A 232 -21.03 5.30 0.55
N ARG A 233 -21.30 5.90 1.71
CA ARG A 233 -20.60 5.54 2.95
C ARG A 233 -20.91 4.10 3.34
N LEU A 234 -19.87 3.35 3.68
CA LEU A 234 -19.95 2.00 4.24
C LEU A 234 -19.72 2.09 5.74
N ALA A 235 -20.47 1.28 6.51
CA ALA A 235 -20.35 1.22 7.95
C ALA A 235 -20.45 -0.23 8.47
N GLY A 236 -20.00 -0.48 9.70
CA GLY A 236 -20.11 -1.79 10.35
C GLY A 236 -19.49 -2.91 9.52
N ALA A 237 -20.24 -3.99 9.31
CA ALA A 237 -19.79 -5.16 8.57
C ALA A 237 -19.42 -4.85 7.10
N HIS A 238 -20.08 -3.90 6.45
CA HIS A 238 -19.76 -3.53 5.07
C HIS A 238 -18.39 -2.82 4.98
N ALA A 239 -18.08 -1.93 5.91
CA ALA A 239 -16.76 -1.28 5.97
C ALA A 239 -15.65 -2.30 6.27
N LEU A 240 -15.88 -3.19 7.23
CA LEU A 240 -14.94 -4.26 7.57
C LEU A 240 -14.67 -5.17 6.37
N ASN A 241 -15.73 -5.65 5.70
CA ASN A 241 -15.59 -6.51 4.52
C ASN A 241 -14.81 -5.80 3.39
N ALA A 242 -15.09 -4.52 3.15
CA ALA A 242 -14.39 -3.72 2.14
C ALA A 242 -12.87 -3.63 2.44
N ILE A 243 -12.48 -3.48 3.70
CA ILE A 243 -11.08 -3.45 4.13
C ILE A 243 -10.44 -4.83 3.97
N VAL A 244 -11.07 -5.88 4.48
CA VAL A 244 -10.56 -7.27 4.39
C VAL A 244 -10.34 -7.68 2.93
N THR A 245 -11.30 -7.42 2.06
CA THR A 245 -11.24 -7.78 0.63
C THR A 245 -10.13 -7.03 -0.11
N ASN A 246 -9.75 -5.83 0.34
CA ASN A 246 -8.70 -5.01 -0.27
C ASN A 246 -7.38 -5.02 0.54
N SER A 247 -7.28 -5.83 1.57
CA SER A 247 -6.01 -6.05 2.28
C SER A 247 -5.13 -7.07 1.55
N PHE A 248 -3.85 -7.10 1.91
CA PHE A 248 -2.91 -8.08 1.39
C PHE A 248 -3.42 -9.49 1.70
N PRO A 249 -3.24 -10.48 0.79
CA PRO A 249 -3.90 -11.78 0.90
C PRO A 249 -3.70 -12.43 2.26
N PRO A 250 -4.78 -12.91 2.91
CA PRO A 250 -4.71 -13.56 4.23
C PRO A 250 -3.87 -14.84 4.23
N GLU A 251 -3.57 -15.40 3.07
CA GLU A 251 -2.71 -16.56 2.89
C GLU A 251 -1.26 -16.32 3.36
N TYR A 252 -0.81 -15.06 3.40
CA TYR A 252 0.49 -14.72 4.00
C TYR A 252 0.48 -14.75 5.54
N PHE A 253 -0.72 -14.84 6.14
CA PHE A 253 -0.93 -14.95 7.59
C PHE A 253 -1.43 -16.35 7.99
N GLU A 254 -0.94 -17.43 7.35
CA GLU A 254 -1.45 -18.79 7.61
C GLU A 254 -1.12 -19.35 9.00
N THR A 255 -0.37 -18.62 9.81
CA THR A 255 -0.33 -18.88 11.24
C THR A 255 -1.64 -18.40 11.90
N HIS A 256 -2.16 -19.15 12.87
CA HIS A 256 -3.40 -18.79 13.59
C HIS A 256 -3.34 -17.36 14.15
N ASP A 257 -2.24 -17.00 14.78
CA ASP A 257 -2.05 -15.69 15.40
C ASP A 257 -2.00 -14.55 14.36
N GLY A 258 -1.42 -14.79 13.18
CA GLY A 258 -1.38 -13.81 12.09
C GLY A 258 -2.77 -13.49 11.54
N ARG A 259 -3.64 -14.48 11.37
CA ARG A 259 -5.01 -14.25 10.85
C ARG A 259 -5.87 -13.47 11.84
N GLU A 260 -5.78 -13.80 13.12
CA GLU A 260 -6.53 -13.09 14.18
C GLU A 260 -6.05 -11.64 14.28
N SER A 261 -4.74 -11.42 14.34
CA SER A 261 -4.14 -10.07 14.39
C SER A 261 -4.55 -9.23 13.18
N HIS A 262 -4.50 -9.80 11.97
CA HIS A 262 -4.94 -9.11 10.76
C HIS A 262 -6.42 -8.73 10.81
N PHE A 263 -7.30 -9.64 11.25
CA PHE A 263 -8.72 -9.34 11.39
C PHE A 263 -8.99 -8.23 12.42
N GLN A 264 -8.30 -8.25 13.55
CA GLN A 264 -8.38 -7.20 14.57
C GLN A 264 -7.93 -5.83 14.00
N GLN A 265 -6.84 -5.79 13.24
CA GLN A 265 -6.38 -4.57 12.57
C GLN A 265 -7.43 -4.05 11.58
N CYS A 266 -8.02 -4.92 10.75
CA CYS A 266 -9.11 -4.56 9.84
C CYS A 266 -10.31 -3.98 10.62
N ALA A 267 -10.66 -4.57 11.75
CA ALA A 267 -11.76 -4.10 12.59
C ALA A 267 -11.46 -2.75 13.26
N VAL A 268 -10.21 -2.50 13.66
CA VAL A 268 -9.78 -1.19 14.14
C VAL A 268 -9.87 -0.17 13.02
N LEU A 269 -9.33 -0.49 11.84
CA LEU A 269 -9.32 0.42 10.69
C LEU A 269 -10.76 0.78 10.26
N ALA A 270 -11.69 -0.18 10.24
CA ALA A 270 -13.10 0.04 9.92
C ALA A 270 -13.83 1.01 10.87
N ARG A 271 -13.30 1.19 12.07
CA ARG A 271 -13.84 2.12 13.08
C ARG A 271 -13.16 3.48 13.10
N THR A 272 -11.92 3.57 12.59
CA THR A 272 -11.09 4.77 12.72
C THR A 272 -11.05 5.62 11.46
N ILE A 273 -11.31 5.04 10.28
CA ILE A 273 -11.34 5.77 9.03
C ILE A 273 -12.76 5.79 8.43
N GLU A 274 -12.98 6.70 7.49
CA GLU A 274 -14.19 6.68 6.67
C GLU A 274 -13.99 5.73 5.48
N VAL A 275 -14.95 4.81 5.29
CA VAL A 275 -14.94 3.86 4.16
C VAL A 275 -16.09 4.18 3.23
N PHE A 276 -15.81 4.32 1.94
CA PHE A 276 -16.80 4.60 0.90
C PHE A 276 -16.72 3.58 -0.22
N GLU A 277 -17.86 3.23 -0.76
CA GLU A 277 -17.97 2.71 -2.11
C GLU A 277 -17.99 3.91 -3.06
N LEU A 278 -17.13 3.89 -4.06
CA LEU A 278 -17.07 4.90 -5.11
C LEU A 278 -17.45 4.26 -6.45
N ARG A 279 -18.69 4.50 -6.88
CA ARG A 279 -19.16 4.09 -8.21
C ARG A 279 -18.79 5.14 -9.23
N GLN A 280 -18.10 4.74 -10.29
CA GLN A 280 -17.71 5.62 -11.38
C GLN A 280 -17.66 4.90 -12.72
N ASN A 281 -17.91 5.64 -13.79
CA ASN A 281 -17.62 5.17 -15.13
C ASN A 281 -16.12 5.28 -15.45
N ARG A 282 -15.71 4.81 -16.63
CA ARG A 282 -14.32 4.92 -17.12
C ARG A 282 -14.03 6.21 -17.86
N ASN A 283 -14.94 7.18 -17.83
CA ASN A 283 -14.70 8.46 -18.50
C ASN A 283 -13.69 9.31 -17.71
N LEU A 284 -12.52 9.50 -18.30
CA LEU A 284 -11.42 10.25 -17.71
C LEU A 284 -11.75 11.74 -17.48
N GLU A 285 -12.68 12.32 -18.26
CA GLU A 285 -13.09 13.72 -18.10
C GLU A 285 -13.81 13.97 -16.76
N THR A 286 -14.53 12.95 -16.24
CA THR A 286 -15.26 13.05 -14.97
C THR A 286 -14.37 12.89 -13.74
N LEU A 287 -13.15 12.36 -13.89
CA LEU A 287 -12.25 12.07 -12.76
C LEU A 287 -11.84 13.32 -11.99
N ARG A 288 -11.71 14.47 -12.65
CA ARG A 288 -11.40 15.73 -11.96
C ARG A 288 -12.50 16.11 -10.95
N SER A 289 -13.75 15.94 -11.34
CA SER A 289 -14.91 16.17 -10.46
C SER A 289 -14.95 15.15 -9.32
N THR A 290 -14.71 13.88 -9.62
CA THR A 290 -14.63 12.80 -8.62
C THR A 290 -13.54 13.07 -7.57
N VAL A 291 -12.35 13.48 -8.00
CA VAL A 291 -11.25 13.87 -7.10
C VAL A 291 -11.63 15.08 -6.25
N ALA A 292 -12.27 16.10 -6.85
CA ALA A 292 -12.72 17.27 -6.09
C ALA A 292 -13.72 16.90 -5.00
N MET A 293 -14.61 15.94 -5.27
CA MET A 293 -15.55 15.41 -4.26
C MET A 293 -14.82 14.60 -3.19
N ALA A 294 -13.92 13.70 -3.57
CA ALA A 294 -13.10 12.93 -2.61
C ALA A 294 -12.34 13.85 -1.65
N LYS A 295 -11.78 14.94 -2.17
CA LYS A 295 -11.08 15.96 -1.40
C LYS A 295 -11.99 16.74 -0.45
N ARG A 296 -13.18 17.17 -0.89
CA ARG A 296 -14.10 18.01 -0.09
C ARG A 296 -14.67 17.26 1.11
N GLU A 297 -15.08 16.03 0.94
CA GLU A 297 -15.67 15.25 2.04
C GLU A 297 -14.65 14.85 3.11
N SER A 298 -13.34 14.81 2.81
CA SER A 298 -12.30 14.59 3.84
C SER A 298 -12.17 15.75 4.85
N TRP A 299 -12.71 16.94 4.56
CA TRP A 299 -12.57 18.12 5.42
C TRP A 299 -13.75 18.38 6.35
N HIS A 300 -14.92 17.78 6.13
CA HIS A 300 -16.14 18.14 6.87
C HIS A 300 -16.39 17.30 8.14
N SER A 301 -15.81 16.12 8.28
CA SER A 301 -16.09 15.23 9.42
C SER A 301 -15.37 15.60 10.72
N VAL A 302 -14.31 16.41 10.68
CA VAL A 302 -13.48 16.72 11.86
C VAL A 302 -13.99 17.91 12.66
N ALA A 303 -14.67 18.87 12.02
CA ALA A 303 -15.29 19.99 12.72
C ALA A 303 -16.47 19.59 13.62
N ALA A 304 -17.14 18.47 13.32
CA ALA A 304 -18.29 17.99 14.08
C ALA A 304 -17.90 17.25 15.38
N GLN A 305 -16.70 16.64 15.45
CA GLN A 305 -16.26 15.90 16.64
C GLN A 305 -15.51 16.76 17.67
N ALA A 306 -14.93 17.88 17.26
CA ALA A 306 -14.26 18.84 18.19
C ALA A 306 -15.23 19.77 18.93
N GLY A 307 -16.50 19.86 18.53
CA GLY A 307 -17.53 20.72 19.11
C GLY A 307 -18.32 20.13 20.29
N GLY A 308 -18.13 18.86 20.63
CA GLY A 308 -19.01 18.10 21.53
C GLY A 308 -18.67 18.10 23.03
N TYR A 309 -17.62 18.80 23.48
CA TYR A 309 -17.30 18.87 24.90
C TYR A 309 -17.44 20.29 25.44
N ARG A 310 -18.69 20.80 25.54
CA ARG A 310 -19.00 21.92 26.45
C ARG A 310 -19.58 21.35 27.73
N GLY A 311 -18.74 21.31 28.75
CA GLY A 311 -19.13 20.91 30.07
C GLY A 311 -20.25 21.81 30.61
N SER A 312 -21.35 21.19 30.98
CA SER A 312 -22.38 21.83 31.83
C SER A 312 -21.88 21.91 33.26
N SER A 313 -21.24 22.98 33.64
CA SER A 313 -21.08 23.36 35.05
C SER A 313 -22.43 23.89 35.55
N ARG A 314 -23.23 23.05 36.17
CA ARG A 314 -24.31 23.55 37.03
C ARG A 314 -23.69 23.99 38.34
N ALA A 315 -23.62 25.30 38.56
CA ALA A 315 -23.51 25.88 39.86
C ALA A 315 -24.79 25.57 40.64
N ARG A 316 -24.63 25.00 41.81
CA ARG A 316 -25.66 25.03 42.87
C ARG A 316 -25.18 26.10 43.87
N GLY A 317 -25.95 27.18 44.00
CA GLY A 317 -26.00 28.04 45.17
C GLY A 317 -26.86 27.42 46.24
#